data_4ac1d91569b51db08737064a6bdb7df6
#
_entry.id   4ac1d91569b51db08737064a6bdb7df6
#
_cell.length_a   1.000
_cell.length_b   1.000
_cell.length_c   1.000
_cell.angle_alpha   90.00
_cell.angle_beta   90.00
_cell.angle_gamma   90.00
#
_symmetry.space_group_name_H-M   'P 1'
#
loop_
_entity.id
_entity.type
_entity.pdbx_description
1 polymer ?
#
loop_
_entity_poly.entity_id
_entity_poly.type
_entity_poly.pdbx_seq_one_letter_code
_entity_poly.pdbx_strand_id
1 'polypeptide(L)'
;MTQINSAPISSNQKGKQQPEPPDAWIYTLSVLQWIFEPALGNQLPISYQIFRLYAYWYFRLTGETYLKRGRELFQFLVNYLERNAGDRPLKFKLPNCEIFVDRFDARFFQVINELTNPQSDLQILTHFLSAGDTFIDIGANHGSFAIAASKLVGKGGRIIAVEAQPHLAKILEMSLAINVIGDFEIYAVAVGNTEGEVEFLIPSGTSGSAGIFAEHSATNQFKAIAVPIRRFDDLVIGQDFTGNTLIKLDIEGSETAFLLGAAKIISQLKPTLIIEIHPGTLKAAQTSGESLKLLLQNLGYLEYAELEHWQDKFPLANLNTDIQRNIVIYHQSKLVNKG
;
A
#
# COMPACT_ATOMS: atom_id res chain seq x y z
N MET A 1 53.82 -45.03 -16.60
CA MET A 1 54.17 -44.42 -15.32
C MET A 1 53.82 -42.96 -15.37
N THR A 2 52.69 -42.58 -14.80
CA THR A 2 52.47 -41.23 -14.27
C THR A 2 51.15 -41.28 -13.50
N GLN A 3 51.23 -41.06 -12.19
CA GLN A 3 50.16 -41.15 -11.23
C GLN A 3 49.18 -40.00 -11.40
N ILE A 4 47.89 -40.29 -11.34
CA ILE A 4 46.80 -39.32 -11.20
C ILE A 4 46.43 -39.26 -9.75
N ASN A 5 46.75 -38.10 -9.10
CA ASN A 5 46.30 -37.78 -7.77
C ASN A 5 44.82 -37.32 -7.81
N SER A 6 43.94 -38.10 -7.18
CA SER A 6 42.57 -37.72 -6.88
C SER A 6 42.52 -36.97 -5.52
N ALA A 7 42.19 -35.70 -5.54
CA ALA A 7 41.87 -34.93 -4.35
C ALA A 7 40.37 -35.18 -3.93
N PRO A 8 40.05 -35.23 -2.62
CA PRO A 8 38.67 -35.51 -2.18
C PRO A 8 37.80 -34.25 -2.30
N ILE A 9 36.63 -34.42 -2.85
CA ILE A 9 35.55 -33.41 -2.90
C ILE A 9 34.98 -33.27 -1.49
N SER A 10 35.21 -32.12 -0.85
CA SER A 10 34.59 -31.78 0.43
C SER A 10 33.14 -31.35 0.18
N SER A 11 32.20 -32.20 0.59
CA SER A 11 30.78 -31.86 0.72
C SER A 11 30.56 -30.98 1.93
N ASN A 12 30.48 -29.68 1.74
CA ASN A 12 29.93 -28.77 2.74
C ASN A 12 29.29 -27.54 2.05
N GLN A 13 28.20 -27.78 1.32
CA GLN A 13 27.25 -26.73 1.01
C GLN A 13 26.14 -26.78 2.06
N LYS A 14 26.36 -26.07 3.19
CA LYS A 14 25.26 -25.58 4.02
C LYS A 14 24.44 -24.67 3.11
N GLY A 15 23.22 -25.10 2.79
CA GLY A 15 22.26 -24.29 2.05
C GLY A 15 22.13 -22.93 2.72
N LYS A 16 22.51 -21.89 2.02
CA LYS A 16 22.13 -20.53 2.36
C LYS A 16 20.61 -20.50 2.26
N GLN A 17 19.93 -20.47 3.39
CA GLN A 17 18.52 -20.10 3.43
C GLN A 17 18.43 -18.71 2.77
N GLN A 18 17.65 -18.62 1.71
CA GLN A 18 17.28 -17.32 1.15
C GLN A 18 16.60 -16.51 2.25
N PRO A 19 16.86 -15.21 2.36
CA PRO A 19 16.13 -14.36 3.30
C PRO A 19 14.63 -14.47 3.00
N GLU A 20 13.83 -14.70 4.03
CA GLU A 20 12.38 -14.70 3.91
C GLU A 20 11.91 -13.33 3.39
N PRO A 21 10.82 -13.28 2.60
CA PRO A 21 10.35 -12.02 2.05
C PRO A 21 9.99 -11.02 3.16
N PRO A 22 10.28 -9.73 2.97
CA PRO A 22 10.07 -8.68 3.97
C PRO A 22 8.63 -8.60 4.52
N ASP A 23 7.63 -8.95 3.74
CA ASP A 23 6.22 -8.92 4.13
C ASP A 23 5.87 -9.82 5.31
N ALA A 24 6.57 -10.95 5.48
CA ALA A 24 6.37 -11.85 6.61
C ALA A 24 6.74 -11.19 7.96
N TRP A 25 7.74 -10.32 7.96
CA TRP A 25 8.20 -9.60 9.15
C TRP A 25 7.24 -8.50 9.58
N ILE A 26 6.74 -7.72 8.63
CA ILE A 26 5.80 -6.62 8.88
C ILE A 26 4.49 -7.18 9.46
N TYR A 27 3.98 -8.26 8.89
CA TYR A 27 2.79 -8.93 9.38
C TYR A 27 2.95 -9.44 10.82
N THR A 28 4.09 -10.03 11.14
CA THR A 28 4.37 -10.56 12.47
C THR A 28 4.54 -9.47 13.52
N LEU A 29 5.21 -8.35 13.17
CA LEU A 29 5.37 -7.20 14.06
C LEU A 29 4.03 -6.54 14.37
N SER A 30 3.15 -6.37 13.38
CA SER A 30 1.82 -5.81 13.58
C SER A 30 0.98 -6.66 14.53
N VAL A 31 0.99 -7.98 14.36
CA VAL A 31 0.30 -8.91 15.27
C VAL A 31 0.87 -8.84 16.67
N LEU A 32 2.18 -8.75 16.83
CA LEU A 32 2.83 -8.66 18.15
C LEU A 32 2.48 -7.36 18.87
N GLN A 33 2.46 -6.20 18.19
CA GLN A 33 2.01 -4.95 18.81
C GLN A 33 0.61 -5.06 19.38
N TRP A 34 -0.30 -5.69 18.65
CA TRP A 34 -1.68 -5.92 19.10
C TRP A 34 -1.78 -6.84 20.31
N ILE A 35 -0.84 -7.78 20.48
CA ILE A 35 -0.77 -8.64 21.65
C ILE A 35 -0.56 -7.81 22.93
N PHE A 36 0.21 -6.73 22.82
CA PHE A 36 0.60 -5.90 23.97
C PHE A 36 -0.29 -4.66 24.19
N GLU A 37 -1.25 -4.37 23.28
CA GLU A 37 -2.21 -3.26 23.43
C GLU A 37 -3.64 -3.72 23.76
N PRO A 38 -3.99 -3.81 25.07
CA PRO A 38 -5.31 -4.31 25.50
C PRO A 38 -6.50 -3.51 24.94
N ALA A 39 -6.35 -2.18 24.81
CA ALA A 39 -7.42 -1.29 24.38
C ALA A 39 -7.90 -1.57 22.94
N LEU A 40 -6.98 -1.91 22.04
CA LEU A 40 -7.31 -2.31 20.68
C LEU A 40 -7.79 -3.77 20.62
N GLY A 41 -7.10 -4.66 21.35
CA GLY A 41 -7.44 -6.07 21.37
C GLY A 41 -8.87 -6.37 21.83
N ASN A 42 -9.43 -5.57 22.73
CA ASN A 42 -10.80 -5.74 23.22
C ASN A 42 -11.87 -5.39 22.17
N GLN A 43 -11.53 -4.71 21.10
CA GLN A 43 -12.43 -4.42 19.98
C GLN A 43 -12.47 -5.53 18.93
N LEU A 44 -11.58 -6.51 19.04
CA LEU A 44 -11.49 -7.63 18.09
C LEU A 44 -12.57 -8.69 18.38
N PRO A 45 -13.12 -9.33 17.34
CA PRO A 45 -13.92 -10.53 17.47
C PRO A 45 -13.14 -11.65 18.19
N ILE A 46 -13.88 -12.62 18.74
CA ILE A 46 -13.31 -13.71 19.54
C ILE A 46 -12.30 -14.56 18.73
N SER A 47 -12.52 -14.73 17.43
CA SER A 47 -11.60 -15.41 16.51
C SER A 47 -10.20 -14.80 16.53
N TYR A 48 -10.14 -13.48 16.50
CA TYR A 48 -8.89 -12.71 16.53
C TYR A 48 -8.26 -12.70 17.92
N GLN A 49 -9.06 -12.70 18.97
CA GLN A 49 -8.55 -12.82 20.34
C GLN A 49 -7.91 -14.18 20.58
N ILE A 50 -8.48 -15.26 20.05
CA ILE A 50 -7.88 -16.60 20.10
C ILE A 50 -6.54 -16.63 19.33
N PHE A 51 -6.52 -16.06 18.12
CA PHE A 51 -5.30 -15.97 17.32
C PHE A 51 -4.21 -15.18 18.06
N ARG A 52 -4.58 -14.06 18.69
CA ARG A 52 -3.69 -13.22 19.50
C ARG A 52 -3.08 -14.02 20.65
N LEU A 53 -3.89 -14.79 21.40
CA LEU A 53 -3.40 -15.63 22.48
C LEU A 53 -2.44 -16.71 21.98
N TYR A 54 -2.74 -17.33 20.84
CA TYR A 54 -1.86 -18.29 20.20
C TYR A 54 -0.52 -17.65 19.82
N ALA A 55 -0.53 -16.49 19.15
CA ALA A 55 0.68 -15.76 18.77
C ALA A 55 1.53 -15.37 19.99
N TYR A 56 0.89 -14.93 21.09
CA TYR A 56 1.57 -14.61 22.34
C TYR A 56 2.29 -15.83 22.94
N TRP A 57 1.61 -16.97 23.07
CA TRP A 57 2.20 -18.18 23.63
C TRP A 57 3.27 -18.76 22.72
N TYR A 58 3.07 -18.72 21.40
CA TYR A 58 4.09 -19.13 20.44
C TYR A 58 5.39 -18.34 20.63
N PHE A 59 5.30 -17.01 20.67
CA PHE A 59 6.44 -16.15 20.92
C PHE A 59 7.11 -16.43 22.28
N ARG A 60 6.33 -16.59 23.35
CA ARG A 60 6.86 -16.89 24.70
C ARG A 60 7.60 -18.21 24.78
N LEU A 61 7.19 -19.20 24.01
CA LEU A 61 7.78 -20.55 24.04
C LEU A 61 8.95 -20.71 23.07
N THR A 62 8.94 -20.04 21.93
CA THR A 62 9.95 -20.24 20.88
C THR A 62 10.94 -19.08 20.75
N GLY A 63 10.59 -17.89 21.24
CA GLY A 63 11.33 -16.67 20.97
C GLY A 63 11.23 -16.18 19.53
N GLU A 64 10.48 -16.90 18.67
CA GLU A 64 10.31 -16.57 17.26
C GLU A 64 9.11 -15.64 17.05
N THR A 65 9.33 -14.60 16.28
CA THR A 65 8.27 -13.65 15.89
C THR A 65 7.49 -14.13 14.66
N TYR A 66 8.05 -15.05 13.89
CA TYR A 66 7.43 -15.61 12.70
C TYR A 66 6.58 -16.84 13.00
N LEU A 67 5.29 -16.76 12.69
CA LEU A 67 4.33 -17.85 12.84
C LEU A 67 4.26 -18.64 11.53
N LYS A 68 5.07 -19.69 11.35
CA LYS A 68 5.11 -20.51 10.11
C LYS A 68 3.74 -20.94 9.58
N ARG A 69 2.75 -21.10 10.45
CA ARG A 69 1.36 -21.44 10.09
C ARG A 69 0.34 -20.42 10.59
N GLY A 70 0.81 -19.23 10.93
CA GLY A 70 -0.05 -18.19 11.50
C GLY A 70 -1.14 -17.76 10.54
N ARG A 71 -0.82 -17.56 9.26
CA ARG A 71 -1.80 -17.22 8.22
C ARG A 71 -2.86 -18.30 8.03
N GLU A 72 -2.47 -19.57 7.99
CA GLU A 72 -3.40 -20.71 7.83
C GLU A 72 -4.33 -20.81 9.04
N LEU A 73 -3.79 -20.69 10.24
CA LEU A 73 -4.58 -20.69 11.46
C LEU A 73 -5.52 -19.50 11.52
N PHE A 74 -5.04 -18.30 11.17
CA PHE A 74 -5.86 -17.09 11.09
C PHE A 74 -7.03 -17.29 10.13
N GLN A 75 -6.77 -17.73 8.91
CA GLN A 75 -7.80 -17.98 7.91
C GLN A 75 -8.79 -19.06 8.38
N PHE A 76 -8.29 -20.13 8.99
CA PHE A 76 -9.15 -21.17 9.55
C PHE A 76 -10.08 -20.63 10.63
N LEU A 77 -9.52 -19.89 11.61
CA LEU A 77 -10.31 -19.31 12.70
C LEU A 77 -11.35 -18.31 12.20
N VAL A 78 -10.95 -17.42 11.29
CA VAL A 78 -11.84 -16.43 10.71
C VAL A 78 -12.96 -17.11 9.91
N ASN A 79 -12.61 -18.01 9.00
CA ASN A 79 -13.59 -18.71 8.18
C ASN A 79 -14.57 -19.56 9.02
N TYR A 80 -14.09 -20.15 10.11
CA TYR A 80 -14.91 -21.01 10.96
C TYR A 80 -15.80 -20.20 11.94
N LEU A 81 -15.23 -19.23 12.65
CA LEU A 81 -15.90 -18.49 13.70
C LEU A 81 -16.73 -17.32 13.18
N GLU A 82 -16.26 -16.66 12.11
CA GLU A 82 -16.91 -15.48 11.54
C GLU A 82 -17.82 -15.79 10.33
N ARG A 83 -17.96 -17.07 9.95
CA ARG A 83 -18.75 -17.50 8.78
C ARG A 83 -20.20 -16.97 8.74
N ASN A 84 -20.79 -16.66 9.88
CA ASN A 84 -22.15 -16.15 9.99
C ASN A 84 -22.21 -14.62 10.05
N ALA A 85 -21.07 -13.94 10.06
CA ALA A 85 -21.00 -12.47 10.14
C ALA A 85 -21.31 -11.79 8.80
N GLY A 86 -21.29 -12.54 7.69
CA GLY A 86 -21.44 -12.00 6.33
C GLY A 86 -20.35 -10.96 6.03
N ASP A 87 -20.62 -10.09 5.06
CA ASP A 87 -19.69 -9.04 4.62
C ASP A 87 -19.68 -7.81 5.53
N ARG A 88 -20.11 -7.93 6.80
CA ARG A 88 -20.13 -6.79 7.72
C ARG A 88 -18.71 -6.40 8.09
N PRO A 89 -18.29 -5.14 7.84
CA PRO A 89 -16.94 -4.69 8.23
C PRO A 89 -16.81 -4.61 9.75
N LEU A 90 -15.59 -4.69 10.24
CA LEU A 90 -15.25 -4.35 11.62
C LEU A 90 -15.06 -2.84 11.73
N LYS A 91 -15.57 -2.26 12.81
CA LYS A 91 -15.33 -0.84 13.12
C LYS A 91 -14.37 -0.74 14.30
N PHE A 92 -13.29 0.03 14.13
CA PHE A 92 -12.35 0.37 15.18
C PHE A 92 -12.41 1.85 15.52
N LYS A 93 -12.42 2.12 16.82
CA LYS A 93 -12.24 3.47 17.35
C LYS A 93 -10.77 3.62 17.79
N LEU A 94 -10.02 4.42 17.05
CA LEU A 94 -8.62 4.71 17.31
C LEU A 94 -8.48 6.07 18.01
N PRO A 95 -7.31 6.41 18.58
CA PRO A 95 -7.11 7.67 19.30
C PRO A 95 -7.49 8.92 18.50
N ASN A 96 -7.23 8.88 17.20
CA ASN A 96 -7.43 10.03 16.32
C ASN A 96 -8.47 9.84 15.21
N CYS A 97 -9.02 8.66 15.00
CA CYS A 97 -9.99 8.38 13.93
C CYS A 97 -10.85 7.17 14.26
N GLU A 98 -11.87 6.96 13.45
CA GLU A 98 -12.58 5.70 13.41
C GLU A 98 -12.37 5.08 12.02
N ILE A 99 -12.28 3.75 11.94
CA ILE A 99 -12.07 3.07 10.66
C ILE A 99 -12.94 1.83 10.57
N PHE A 100 -13.48 1.58 9.39
CA PHE A 100 -14.06 0.30 9.01
C PHE A 100 -13.03 -0.51 8.23
N VAL A 101 -12.97 -1.82 8.48
CA VAL A 101 -12.05 -2.73 7.79
C VAL A 101 -12.75 -4.03 7.41
N ASP A 102 -12.26 -4.67 6.35
CA ASP A 102 -12.70 -6.01 6.01
C ASP A 102 -12.18 -7.01 7.06
N ARG A 103 -13.10 -7.73 7.71
CA ARG A 103 -12.77 -8.73 8.73
C ARG A 103 -12.01 -9.94 8.20
N PHE A 104 -12.10 -10.21 6.90
CA PHE A 104 -11.44 -11.35 6.26
C PHE A 104 -10.09 -11.00 5.64
N ASP A 105 -9.71 -9.73 5.66
CA ASP A 105 -8.48 -9.21 5.10
C ASP A 105 -7.43 -8.94 6.18
N ALA A 106 -6.37 -9.73 6.19
CA ALA A 106 -5.30 -9.57 7.17
C ALA A 106 -4.54 -8.22 7.05
N ARG A 107 -4.65 -7.51 5.92
CA ARG A 107 -4.07 -6.18 5.73
C ARG A 107 -4.54 -5.17 6.79
N PHE A 108 -5.74 -5.35 7.36
CA PHE A 108 -6.26 -4.43 8.35
C PHE A 108 -5.37 -4.27 9.59
N PHE A 109 -4.62 -5.29 9.98
CA PHE A 109 -3.68 -5.17 11.10
C PHE A 109 -2.61 -4.10 10.83
N GLN A 110 -2.08 -4.08 9.60
CA GLN A 110 -1.09 -3.09 9.19
C GLN A 110 -1.73 -1.70 9.10
N VAL A 111 -2.92 -1.59 8.53
CA VAL A 111 -3.69 -0.32 8.45
C VAL A 111 -3.92 0.30 9.82
N ILE A 112 -4.30 -0.50 10.81
CA ILE A 112 -4.45 -0.01 12.19
C ILE A 112 -3.11 0.45 12.77
N ASN A 113 -2.04 -0.32 12.53
CA ASN A 113 -0.70 0.08 12.95
C ASN A 113 -0.27 1.39 12.30
N GLU A 114 -0.48 1.56 11.01
CA GLU A 114 -0.21 2.81 10.29
C GLU A 114 -0.90 4.01 10.96
N LEU A 115 -2.18 3.86 11.31
CA LEU A 115 -2.99 4.93 11.92
C LEU A 115 -2.70 5.19 13.41
N THR A 116 -2.08 4.26 14.12
CA THR A 116 -1.80 4.36 15.55
C THR A 116 -0.33 4.62 15.87
N ASN A 117 0.58 4.20 14.99
CA ASN A 117 2.02 4.40 15.19
C ASN A 117 2.44 5.81 14.72
N PRO A 118 2.93 6.66 15.63
CA PRO A 118 3.39 8.00 15.26
C PRO A 118 4.64 7.99 14.36
N GLN A 119 5.32 6.87 14.23
CA GLN A 119 6.49 6.68 13.35
C GLN A 119 6.15 5.97 12.04
N SER A 120 4.86 5.90 11.67
CA SER A 120 4.45 5.32 10.39
C SER A 120 4.72 6.27 9.22
N ASP A 121 4.71 5.73 8.01
CA ASP A 121 4.86 6.48 6.76
C ASP A 121 3.83 7.62 6.61
N LEU A 122 2.71 7.56 7.35
CA LEU A 122 1.70 8.62 7.35
C LEU A 122 2.22 9.98 7.84
N GLN A 123 3.33 10.02 8.60
CA GLN A 123 3.94 11.28 9.03
C GLN A 123 4.36 12.15 7.85
N ILE A 124 4.74 11.55 6.72
CA ILE A 124 5.15 12.28 5.53
C ILE A 124 4.10 13.28 5.07
N LEU A 125 2.81 12.96 5.26
CA LEU A 125 1.71 13.81 4.85
C LEU A 125 1.76 15.18 5.52
N THR A 126 2.23 15.27 6.78
CA THR A 126 2.33 16.54 7.52
C THR A 126 3.33 17.53 6.91
N HIS A 127 4.23 17.05 6.06
CA HIS A 127 5.22 17.87 5.38
C HIS A 127 4.76 18.39 4.02
N PHE A 128 3.74 17.75 3.45
CA PHE A 128 3.27 18.06 2.10
C PHE A 128 1.84 18.57 2.02
N LEU A 129 1.04 18.39 3.09
CA LEU A 129 -0.36 18.82 3.13
C LEU A 129 -0.59 19.91 4.17
N SER A 130 -1.42 20.85 3.78
CA SER A 130 -1.93 21.95 4.58
C SER A 130 -3.44 22.08 4.41
N ALA A 131 -4.08 22.87 5.26
CA ALA A 131 -5.51 23.15 5.14
C ALA A 131 -5.83 23.76 3.76
N GLY A 132 -6.84 23.21 3.10
CA GLY A 132 -7.26 23.62 1.75
C GLY A 132 -6.59 22.86 0.60
N ASP A 133 -5.61 21.99 0.86
CA ASP A 133 -4.94 21.19 -0.17
C ASP A 133 -5.81 20.00 -0.62
N THR A 134 -5.42 19.42 -1.75
CA THR A 134 -6.03 18.19 -2.30
C THR A 134 -5.09 17.02 -2.12
N PHE A 135 -5.60 15.92 -1.57
CA PHE A 135 -4.91 14.63 -1.52
C PHE A 135 -5.60 13.60 -2.41
N ILE A 136 -4.81 12.93 -3.25
CA ILE A 136 -5.27 11.89 -4.16
C ILE A 136 -4.59 10.59 -3.78
N ASP A 137 -5.38 9.57 -3.40
CA ASP A 137 -4.91 8.25 -2.96
C ASP A 137 -5.24 7.21 -4.03
N ILE A 138 -4.25 6.83 -4.82
CA ILE A 138 -4.39 5.84 -5.88
C ILE A 138 -3.93 4.47 -5.38
N GLY A 139 -4.87 3.53 -5.29
CA GLY A 139 -4.70 2.28 -4.57
C GLY A 139 -4.96 2.46 -3.07
N ALA A 140 -6.08 3.10 -2.74
CA ALA A 140 -6.36 3.55 -1.37
C ALA A 140 -6.56 2.39 -0.37
N ASN A 141 -6.90 1.20 -0.83
CA ASN A 141 -7.14 0.03 0.02
C ASN A 141 -8.16 0.35 1.14
N HIS A 142 -7.84 0.12 2.42
CA HIS A 142 -8.68 0.50 3.56
C HIS A 142 -8.63 1.99 3.92
N GLY A 143 -7.78 2.80 3.29
CA GLY A 143 -7.77 4.26 3.38
C GLY A 143 -6.95 4.85 4.51
N SER A 144 -5.90 4.21 5.00
CA SER A 144 -5.04 4.77 6.05
C SER A 144 -4.48 6.15 5.67
N PHE A 145 -3.95 6.29 4.45
CA PHE A 145 -3.43 7.55 3.93
C PHE A 145 -4.53 8.59 3.75
N ALA A 146 -5.66 8.22 3.12
CA ALA A 146 -6.79 9.12 2.90
C ALA A 146 -7.38 9.63 4.22
N ILE A 147 -7.54 8.77 5.24
CA ILE A 147 -8.02 9.15 6.58
C ILE A 147 -7.03 10.10 7.27
N ALA A 148 -5.72 9.81 7.21
CA ALA A 148 -4.71 10.66 7.80
C ALA A 148 -4.65 12.04 7.10
N ALA A 149 -4.67 12.06 5.76
CA ALA A 149 -4.67 13.28 4.96
C ALA A 149 -5.89 14.16 5.23
N SER A 150 -7.07 13.57 5.44
CA SER A 150 -8.33 14.32 5.63
C SER A 150 -8.26 15.32 6.79
N LYS A 151 -7.48 15.01 7.83
CA LYS A 151 -7.30 15.89 8.99
C LYS A 151 -6.40 17.07 8.69
N LEU A 152 -5.45 16.88 7.81
CA LEU A 152 -4.48 17.90 7.42
C LEU A 152 -5.12 18.90 6.44
N VAL A 153 -5.85 18.40 5.47
CA VAL A 153 -6.51 19.24 4.46
C VAL A 153 -7.74 19.99 5.01
N GLY A 154 -8.42 19.43 6.01
CA GLY A 154 -9.52 20.08 6.73
C GLY A 154 -10.73 20.40 5.85
N LYS A 155 -11.60 21.33 6.33
CA LYS A 155 -12.90 21.64 5.71
C LYS A 155 -12.79 22.22 4.28
N GLY A 156 -11.72 22.96 3.99
CA GLY A 156 -11.52 23.58 2.66
C GLY A 156 -10.72 22.72 1.71
N GLY A 157 -10.26 21.55 2.16
CA GLY A 157 -9.50 20.62 1.34
C GLY A 157 -10.35 19.51 0.76
N ARG A 158 -9.70 18.65 -0.04
CA ARG A 158 -10.38 17.60 -0.78
C ARG A 158 -9.60 16.28 -0.70
N ILE A 159 -10.34 15.17 -0.62
CA ILE A 159 -9.80 13.82 -0.72
C ILE A 159 -10.40 13.14 -1.96
N ILE A 160 -9.55 12.60 -2.81
CA ILE A 160 -9.96 11.74 -3.93
C ILE A 160 -9.28 10.38 -3.71
N ALA A 161 -10.07 9.32 -3.63
CA ALA A 161 -9.56 7.97 -3.43
C ALA A 161 -9.97 7.06 -4.58
N VAL A 162 -9.03 6.25 -5.05
CA VAL A 162 -9.27 5.23 -6.08
C VAL A 162 -8.93 3.87 -5.50
N GLU A 163 -9.90 2.96 -5.52
CA GLU A 163 -9.72 1.58 -5.06
C GLU A 163 -10.43 0.63 -6.02
N ALA A 164 -9.65 -0.29 -6.61
CA ALA A 164 -10.16 -1.18 -7.66
C ALA A 164 -11.13 -2.25 -7.15
N GLN A 165 -11.00 -2.66 -5.89
CA GLN A 165 -11.84 -3.68 -5.29
C GLN A 165 -13.17 -3.07 -4.82
N PRO A 166 -14.33 -3.40 -5.45
CA PRO A 166 -15.61 -2.75 -5.11
C PRO A 166 -16.04 -2.95 -3.66
N HIS A 167 -15.64 -4.07 -3.05
CA HIS A 167 -15.92 -4.34 -1.65
C HIS A 167 -15.12 -3.41 -0.72
N LEU A 168 -13.81 -3.24 -0.98
CA LEU A 168 -12.98 -2.32 -0.20
C LEU A 168 -13.35 -0.85 -0.43
N ALA A 169 -13.71 -0.48 -1.66
CA ALA A 169 -14.17 0.88 -1.95
C ALA A 169 -15.40 1.27 -1.10
N LYS A 170 -16.34 0.35 -0.86
CA LYS A 170 -17.50 0.58 0.05
C LYS A 170 -17.06 0.73 1.51
N ILE A 171 -16.11 -0.06 1.97
CA ILE A 171 -15.56 0.02 3.34
C ILE A 171 -14.80 1.34 3.52
N LEU A 172 -14.02 1.73 2.52
CA LEU A 172 -13.33 3.02 2.47
C LEU A 172 -14.32 4.20 2.54
N GLU A 173 -15.41 4.15 1.77
CA GLU A 173 -16.47 5.16 1.81
C GLU A 173 -17.05 5.33 3.21
N MET A 174 -17.35 4.22 3.90
CA MET A 174 -17.82 4.26 5.29
C MET A 174 -16.80 4.92 6.21
N SER A 175 -15.51 4.67 6.01
CA SER A 175 -14.44 5.25 6.81
C SER A 175 -14.25 6.74 6.52
N LEU A 176 -14.27 7.16 5.25
CA LEU A 176 -14.13 8.58 4.90
C LEU A 176 -15.35 9.39 5.34
N ALA A 177 -16.57 8.85 5.23
CA ALA A 177 -17.79 9.53 5.64
C ALA A 177 -17.81 9.94 7.13
N ILE A 178 -17.07 9.25 7.98
CA ILE A 178 -17.02 9.57 9.43
C ILE A 178 -15.77 10.38 9.84
N ASN A 179 -14.76 10.49 8.97
CA ASN A 179 -13.50 11.18 9.27
C ASN A 179 -13.32 12.48 8.50
N VAL A 180 -13.82 12.56 7.27
CA VAL A 180 -13.63 13.72 6.40
C VAL A 180 -14.63 14.82 6.72
N ILE A 181 -14.11 16.03 6.99
CA ILE A 181 -14.94 17.22 7.25
C ILE A 181 -15.11 18.09 5.99
N GLY A 182 -14.29 17.88 4.96
CA GLY A 182 -14.34 18.52 3.66
C GLY A 182 -15.05 17.66 2.62
N ASP A 183 -14.68 17.85 1.37
CA ASP A 183 -15.19 17.07 0.25
C ASP A 183 -14.34 15.80 0.04
N PHE A 184 -15.00 14.69 -0.29
CA PHE A 184 -14.31 13.50 -0.75
C PHE A 184 -15.07 12.80 -1.87
N GLU A 185 -14.31 12.13 -2.72
CA GLU A 185 -14.82 11.27 -3.79
C GLU A 185 -14.09 9.93 -3.79
N ILE A 186 -14.81 8.87 -4.16
CA ILE A 186 -14.25 7.53 -4.28
C ILE A 186 -14.62 6.97 -5.65
N TYR A 187 -13.60 6.47 -6.35
CA TYR A 187 -13.77 5.76 -7.61
C TYR A 187 -13.46 4.29 -7.42
N ALA A 188 -14.49 3.43 -7.52
CA ALA A 188 -14.36 1.98 -7.42
C ALA A 188 -13.93 1.39 -8.78
N VAL A 189 -12.72 1.72 -9.23
CA VAL A 189 -12.16 1.34 -10.54
C VAL A 189 -10.65 1.10 -10.44
N ALA A 190 -10.11 0.30 -11.33
CA ALA A 190 -8.69 0.33 -11.64
C ALA A 190 -8.37 1.56 -12.50
N VAL A 191 -7.15 2.08 -12.41
CA VAL A 191 -6.70 3.21 -13.23
C VAL A 191 -5.52 2.82 -14.11
N GLY A 192 -5.54 3.33 -15.33
CA GLY A 192 -4.51 3.04 -16.32
C GLY A 192 -4.58 3.99 -17.50
N ASN A 193 -3.98 3.61 -18.62
CA ASN A 193 -3.96 4.40 -19.87
C ASN A 193 -5.06 4.03 -20.87
N THR A 194 -5.95 3.11 -20.51
CA THR A 194 -7.04 2.59 -21.37
C THR A 194 -8.36 2.59 -20.61
N GLU A 195 -9.45 2.41 -21.35
CA GLU A 195 -10.78 2.17 -20.78
C GLU A 195 -11.26 0.76 -21.09
N GLY A 196 -12.11 0.22 -20.23
CA GLY A 196 -12.70 -1.11 -20.40
C GLY A 196 -12.87 -1.84 -19.09
N GLU A 197 -12.64 -3.15 -19.12
CA GLU A 197 -12.58 -4.04 -17.95
C GLU A 197 -11.26 -4.80 -17.95
N VAL A 198 -10.73 -5.07 -16.76
CA VAL A 198 -9.53 -5.86 -16.54
C VAL A 198 -9.76 -6.91 -15.46
N GLU A 199 -9.00 -7.97 -15.55
CA GLU A 199 -8.90 -8.96 -14.48
C GLU A 199 -8.02 -8.38 -13.37
N PHE A 200 -8.54 -8.38 -12.15
CA PHE A 200 -7.86 -7.91 -10.94
C PHE A 200 -7.67 -9.08 -9.99
N LEU A 201 -6.44 -9.33 -9.59
CA LEU A 201 -6.04 -10.49 -8.80
C LEU A 201 -5.91 -10.10 -7.32
N ILE A 202 -6.65 -10.81 -6.46
CA ILE A 202 -6.66 -10.59 -5.03
C ILE A 202 -6.05 -11.82 -4.35
N PRO A 203 -4.90 -11.70 -3.69
CA PRO A 203 -4.32 -12.80 -2.93
C PRO A 203 -5.25 -13.25 -1.80
N SER A 204 -5.32 -14.56 -1.56
CA SER A 204 -6.15 -15.08 -0.46
C SER A 204 -5.71 -14.55 0.89
N GLY A 205 -6.64 -13.90 1.59
CA GLY A 205 -6.47 -13.42 2.97
C GLY A 205 -5.74 -12.11 3.14
N THR A 206 -5.37 -11.42 2.06
CA THR A 206 -4.83 -10.06 2.14
C THR A 206 -5.05 -9.29 0.83
N SER A 207 -5.39 -8.02 0.95
CA SER A 207 -5.51 -7.11 -0.19
C SER A 207 -4.20 -6.34 -0.46
N GLY A 208 -3.19 -6.48 0.39
CA GLY A 208 -1.99 -5.63 0.32
C GLY A 208 -1.20 -5.73 -0.98
N SER A 209 -1.24 -6.90 -1.64
CA SER A 209 -0.55 -7.12 -2.93
C SER A 209 -1.56 -7.45 -4.03
N ALA A 210 -2.77 -6.88 -3.96
CA ALA A 210 -3.77 -7.06 -4.98
C ALA A 210 -3.53 -6.10 -6.16
N GLY A 211 -3.64 -6.59 -7.38
CA GLY A 211 -3.35 -5.76 -8.56
C GLY A 211 -3.66 -6.46 -9.88
N ILE A 212 -3.54 -5.71 -10.97
CA ILE A 212 -3.65 -6.23 -12.33
C ILE A 212 -2.46 -7.17 -12.62
N PHE A 213 -1.30 -6.85 -12.08
CA PHE A 213 -0.03 -7.53 -12.30
C PHE A 213 0.49 -8.25 -11.04
N ALA A 214 -0.43 -8.60 -10.12
CA ALA A 214 -0.06 -9.33 -8.92
C ALA A 214 0.74 -10.59 -9.27
N GLU A 215 1.92 -10.77 -8.66
CA GLU A 215 2.77 -11.91 -8.95
C GLU A 215 2.13 -13.22 -8.49
N HIS A 216 1.97 -14.15 -9.39
CA HIS A 216 1.63 -15.52 -9.05
C HIS A 216 2.81 -16.20 -8.34
N SER A 217 2.89 -16.09 -7.04
CA SER A 217 3.76 -16.98 -6.29
C SER A 217 3.14 -18.39 -6.31
N ALA A 218 3.96 -19.41 -6.47
CA ALA A 218 3.52 -20.82 -6.51
C ALA A 218 2.74 -21.28 -5.26
N THR A 219 2.71 -20.47 -4.20
CA THR A 219 2.07 -20.75 -2.91
C THR A 219 0.80 -19.92 -2.66
N ASN A 220 0.53 -18.88 -3.44
CA ASN A 220 -0.61 -18.00 -3.23
C ASN A 220 -1.81 -18.44 -4.11
N GLN A 221 -2.97 -18.61 -3.48
CA GLN A 221 -4.23 -18.68 -4.18
C GLN A 221 -4.72 -17.26 -4.42
N PHE A 222 -5.16 -16.98 -5.65
CA PHE A 222 -5.75 -15.69 -6.03
C PHE A 222 -7.23 -15.87 -6.33
N LYS A 223 -8.00 -14.86 -5.97
CA LYS A 223 -9.35 -14.64 -6.47
C LYS A 223 -9.26 -13.61 -7.59
N ALA A 224 -9.68 -13.97 -8.79
CA ALA A 224 -9.79 -13.04 -9.90
C ALA A 224 -11.19 -12.42 -9.90
N ILE A 225 -11.26 -11.10 -10.12
CA ILE A 225 -12.50 -10.35 -10.33
C ILE A 225 -12.35 -9.47 -11.56
N ALA A 226 -13.43 -9.26 -12.31
CA ALA A 226 -13.46 -8.24 -13.34
C ALA A 226 -13.75 -6.87 -12.71
N VAL A 227 -12.93 -5.87 -13.02
CA VAL A 227 -13.12 -4.49 -12.55
C VAL A 227 -13.03 -3.52 -13.74
N PRO A 228 -13.79 -2.42 -13.73
CA PRO A 228 -13.62 -1.38 -14.75
C PRO A 228 -12.24 -0.74 -14.62
N ILE A 229 -11.59 -0.49 -15.76
CA ILE A 229 -10.38 0.34 -15.85
C ILE A 229 -10.69 1.65 -16.55
N ARG A 230 -10.16 2.76 -16.04
CA ARG A 230 -10.39 4.11 -16.55
C ARG A 230 -9.09 4.91 -16.56
N ARG A 231 -9.05 5.91 -17.43
CA ARG A 231 -8.02 6.95 -17.37
C ARG A 231 -8.36 7.92 -16.25
N PHE A 232 -7.38 8.29 -15.43
CA PHE A 232 -7.63 9.23 -14.35
C PHE A 232 -8.03 10.62 -14.85
N ASP A 233 -7.45 11.07 -15.96
CA ASP A 233 -7.83 12.32 -16.62
C ASP A 233 -9.34 12.40 -16.92
N ASP A 234 -9.97 11.27 -17.27
CA ASP A 234 -11.39 11.23 -17.65
C ASP A 234 -12.29 11.13 -16.41
N LEU A 235 -11.82 10.53 -15.31
CA LEU A 235 -12.55 10.48 -14.03
C LEU A 235 -12.72 11.86 -13.40
N VAL A 236 -11.73 12.75 -13.57
CA VAL A 236 -11.69 14.06 -12.89
C VAL A 236 -11.99 15.24 -13.84
N ILE A 237 -12.57 14.96 -15.02
CA ILE A 237 -12.98 16.02 -15.97
C ILE A 237 -13.93 17.01 -15.30
N GLY A 238 -13.61 18.31 -15.43
CA GLY A 238 -14.45 19.39 -14.91
C GLY A 238 -14.43 19.56 -13.41
N GLN A 239 -13.55 18.85 -12.72
CA GLN A 239 -13.37 19.02 -11.28
C GLN A 239 -12.42 20.17 -10.97
N ASP A 240 -12.73 20.91 -9.92
CA ASP A 240 -11.87 21.95 -9.37
C ASP A 240 -10.95 21.36 -8.31
N PHE A 241 -9.66 21.69 -8.41
CA PHE A 241 -8.64 21.34 -7.45
C PHE A 241 -8.20 22.57 -6.68
N THR A 242 -8.30 22.51 -5.37
CA THR A 242 -7.91 23.60 -4.47
C THR A 242 -6.54 23.34 -3.86
N GLY A 243 -5.80 24.42 -3.59
CA GLY A 243 -4.50 24.35 -2.93
C GLY A 243 -3.43 23.59 -3.71
N ASN A 244 -2.46 23.06 -2.99
CA ASN A 244 -1.49 22.14 -3.56
C ASN A 244 -2.09 20.73 -3.67
N THR A 245 -1.56 19.95 -4.60
CA THR A 245 -1.98 18.56 -4.77
C THR A 245 -0.82 17.62 -4.41
N LEU A 246 -1.12 16.62 -3.59
CA LEU A 246 -0.27 15.47 -3.30
C LEU A 246 -0.96 14.21 -3.83
N ILE A 247 -0.25 13.40 -4.59
CA ILE A 247 -0.74 12.09 -5.07
C ILE A 247 0.10 10.98 -4.45
N LYS A 248 -0.54 10.03 -3.78
CA LYS A 248 0.06 8.73 -3.45
C LYS A 248 -0.29 7.73 -4.55
N LEU A 249 0.70 6.98 -5.01
CA LEU A 249 0.58 6.00 -6.08
C LEU A 249 1.20 4.67 -5.63
N ASP A 250 0.33 3.69 -5.39
CA ASP A 250 0.68 2.37 -4.88
C ASP A 250 -0.34 1.37 -5.45
N ILE A 251 -0.07 0.89 -6.67
CA ILE A 251 -0.99 0.08 -7.49
C ILE A 251 -0.30 -1.12 -8.15
N GLU A 252 0.73 -1.63 -7.48
CA GLU A 252 1.32 -2.93 -7.75
C GLU A 252 1.66 -3.19 -9.23
N GLY A 253 2.46 -2.26 -9.82
CA GLY A 253 2.98 -2.35 -11.18
C GLY A 253 2.22 -1.54 -12.24
N SER A 254 1.08 -0.95 -11.90
CA SER A 254 0.29 -0.11 -12.84
C SER A 254 0.72 1.36 -12.85
N GLU A 255 1.79 1.75 -12.17
CA GLU A 255 2.24 3.14 -11.99
C GLU A 255 2.51 3.83 -13.33
N THR A 256 3.19 3.15 -14.26
CA THR A 256 3.45 3.69 -15.60
C THR A 256 2.16 3.92 -16.38
N ALA A 257 1.21 2.98 -16.31
CA ALA A 257 -0.07 3.10 -16.99
C ALA A 257 -0.92 4.22 -16.39
N PHE A 258 -0.91 4.39 -15.06
CA PHE A 258 -1.57 5.51 -14.38
C PHE A 258 -1.00 6.85 -14.85
N LEU A 259 0.32 7.03 -14.82
CA LEU A 259 0.96 8.29 -15.22
C LEU A 259 0.62 8.68 -16.68
N LEU A 260 0.51 7.71 -17.57
CA LEU A 260 0.05 7.94 -18.95
C LEU A 260 -1.45 8.33 -19.00
N GLY A 261 -2.29 7.71 -18.19
CA GLY A 261 -3.73 8.01 -18.11
C GLY A 261 -4.08 9.27 -17.31
N ALA A 262 -3.11 9.83 -16.57
CA ALA A 262 -3.23 11.03 -15.75
C ALA A 262 -2.36 12.19 -16.28
N ALA A 263 -1.80 12.08 -17.48
CA ALA A 263 -0.78 13.02 -17.98
C ALA A 263 -1.25 14.46 -18.06
N LYS A 264 -2.53 14.70 -18.39
CA LYS A 264 -3.10 16.06 -18.46
C LYS A 264 -3.18 16.69 -17.08
N ILE A 265 -3.79 15.97 -16.13
CA ILE A 265 -3.98 16.50 -14.77
C ILE A 265 -2.64 16.67 -14.05
N ILE A 266 -1.69 15.77 -14.24
CA ILE A 266 -0.32 15.89 -13.71
C ILE A 266 0.36 17.13 -14.28
N SER A 267 0.29 17.36 -15.60
CA SER A 267 0.88 18.54 -16.23
C SER A 267 0.23 19.85 -15.76
N GLN A 268 -1.06 19.83 -15.48
CA GLN A 268 -1.83 20.98 -14.99
C GLN A 268 -1.53 21.29 -13.54
N LEU A 269 -1.63 20.30 -12.64
CA LEU A 269 -1.52 20.47 -11.20
C LEU A 269 -0.06 20.45 -10.69
N LYS A 270 0.82 19.78 -11.43
CA LYS A 270 2.23 19.60 -11.04
C LYS A 270 2.37 19.09 -9.59
N PRO A 271 1.67 18.01 -9.24
CA PRO A 271 1.60 17.52 -7.87
C PRO A 271 2.95 17.04 -7.37
N THR A 272 3.13 17.01 -6.06
CA THR A 272 4.15 16.13 -5.47
C THR A 272 3.62 14.70 -5.51
N LEU A 273 4.49 13.73 -5.81
CA LEU A 273 4.12 12.32 -5.88
C LEU A 273 4.80 11.53 -4.77
N ILE A 274 4.07 10.65 -4.11
CA ILE A 274 4.61 9.56 -3.30
C ILE A 274 4.37 8.30 -4.12
N ILE A 275 5.44 7.58 -4.49
CA ILE A 275 5.34 6.40 -5.36
C ILE A 275 6.08 5.24 -4.71
N GLU A 276 5.45 4.07 -4.67
CA GLU A 276 6.14 2.82 -4.44
C GLU A 276 6.78 2.33 -5.76
N ILE A 277 8.06 2.00 -5.72
CA ILE A 277 8.76 1.33 -6.81
C ILE A 277 8.96 -0.13 -6.42
N HIS A 278 8.30 -1.02 -7.14
CA HIS A 278 8.44 -2.46 -6.95
C HIS A 278 8.93 -3.12 -8.24
N PRO A 279 10.22 -3.49 -8.35
CA PRO A 279 10.80 -4.02 -9.60
C PRO A 279 10.08 -5.26 -10.14
N GLY A 280 9.61 -6.14 -9.24
CA GLY A 280 8.89 -7.36 -9.59
C GLY A 280 7.58 -7.07 -10.31
N THR A 281 6.74 -6.19 -9.73
CA THR A 281 5.42 -5.85 -10.29
C THR A 281 5.55 -5.05 -11.59
N LEU A 282 6.54 -4.13 -11.68
CA LEU A 282 6.86 -3.42 -12.93
C LEU A 282 7.25 -4.40 -14.05
N LYS A 283 8.05 -5.41 -13.73
CA LYS A 283 8.41 -6.45 -14.70
C LYS A 283 7.21 -7.29 -15.12
N ALA A 284 6.34 -7.66 -14.18
CA ALA A 284 5.09 -8.37 -14.48
C ALA A 284 4.18 -7.54 -15.41
N ALA A 285 4.15 -6.21 -15.24
CA ALA A 285 3.47 -5.25 -16.11
C ALA A 285 4.16 -5.02 -17.46
N GLN A 286 5.21 -5.78 -17.79
CA GLN A 286 6.00 -5.61 -19.02
C GLN A 286 6.58 -4.20 -19.19
N THR A 287 6.87 -3.54 -18.06
CA THR A 287 7.54 -2.23 -18.01
C THR A 287 8.83 -2.34 -17.18
N SER A 288 9.49 -1.24 -16.95
CA SER A 288 10.70 -1.19 -16.13
C SER A 288 10.78 0.08 -15.32
N GLY A 289 11.56 0.05 -14.24
CA GLY A 289 11.84 1.24 -13.46
C GLY A 289 12.51 2.35 -14.29
N GLU A 290 13.34 2.01 -15.28
CA GLU A 290 13.92 2.99 -16.22
C GLU A 290 12.86 3.64 -17.12
N SER A 291 11.87 2.87 -17.59
CA SER A 291 10.74 3.42 -18.35
C SER A 291 9.89 4.36 -17.49
N LEU A 292 9.63 3.96 -16.23
CA LEU A 292 8.92 4.80 -15.26
C LEU A 292 9.69 6.10 -14.99
N LYS A 293 10.99 6.01 -14.75
CA LYS A 293 11.87 7.17 -14.52
C LYS A 293 11.86 8.14 -15.71
N LEU A 294 12.00 7.63 -16.93
CA LEU A 294 11.95 8.45 -18.16
C LEU A 294 10.59 9.14 -18.32
N LEU A 295 9.48 8.45 -18.03
CA LEU A 295 8.15 9.04 -18.09
C LEU A 295 8.00 10.17 -17.07
N LEU A 296 8.46 9.99 -15.83
CA LEU A 296 8.46 11.03 -14.80
C LEU A 296 9.29 12.25 -15.24
N GLN A 297 10.46 12.05 -15.83
CA GLN A 297 11.26 13.14 -16.37
C GLN A 297 10.55 13.91 -17.48
N ASN A 298 9.87 13.21 -18.38
CA ASN A 298 9.06 13.83 -19.46
C ASN A 298 7.85 14.62 -18.90
N LEU A 299 7.34 14.23 -17.72
CA LEU A 299 6.29 14.96 -17.00
C LEU A 299 6.83 16.12 -16.15
N GLY A 300 8.16 16.39 -16.19
CA GLY A 300 8.79 17.51 -15.52
C GLY A 300 9.26 17.24 -14.09
N TYR A 301 9.38 16.00 -13.70
CA TYR A 301 9.94 15.62 -12.40
C TYR A 301 11.45 15.43 -12.51
N LEU A 302 12.23 16.13 -11.69
CA LEU A 302 13.70 16.15 -11.80
C LEU A 302 14.40 15.65 -10.54
N GLU A 303 13.74 15.62 -9.40
CA GLU A 303 14.32 15.23 -8.13
C GLU A 303 13.44 14.21 -7.41
N TYR A 304 14.09 13.37 -6.62
CA TYR A 304 13.43 12.45 -5.68
C TYR A 304 14.11 12.48 -4.32
N ALA A 305 13.43 11.97 -3.31
CA ALA A 305 14.00 11.65 -2.00
C ALA A 305 13.40 10.33 -1.49
N GLU A 306 14.12 9.62 -0.63
CA GLU A 306 13.56 8.50 0.11
C GLU A 306 12.47 9.02 1.07
N LEU A 307 11.42 8.23 1.29
CA LEU A 307 10.29 8.68 2.10
C LEU A 307 10.71 9.08 3.53
N GLU A 308 11.60 8.29 4.14
CA GLU A 308 12.13 8.53 5.49
C GLU A 308 13.06 9.74 5.55
N HIS A 309 13.71 10.10 4.44
CA HIS A 309 14.68 11.20 4.29
C HIS A 309 14.24 12.19 3.22
N TRP A 310 12.97 12.57 3.22
CA TRP A 310 12.33 13.39 2.19
C TRP A 310 13.01 14.77 1.96
N GLN A 311 13.81 15.24 2.91
CA GLN A 311 14.58 16.49 2.79
C GLN A 311 15.82 16.35 1.91
N ASP A 312 16.39 15.13 1.84
CA ASP A 312 17.63 14.84 1.12
C ASP A 312 17.29 14.52 -0.34
N LYS A 313 17.25 15.57 -1.16
CA LYS A 313 16.86 15.47 -2.57
C LYS A 313 18.03 15.07 -3.45
N PHE A 314 17.77 14.14 -4.35
CA PHE A 314 18.72 13.65 -5.35
C PHE A 314 18.13 13.82 -6.76
N PRO A 315 19.00 14.02 -7.79
CA PRO A 315 18.54 14.01 -9.17
C PRO A 315 17.81 12.71 -9.51
N LEU A 316 16.62 12.80 -10.12
CA LEU A 316 15.81 11.63 -10.49
C LEU A 316 16.57 10.68 -11.43
N ALA A 317 17.50 11.22 -12.24
CA ALA A 317 18.37 10.42 -13.10
C ALA A 317 19.21 9.38 -12.31
N ASN A 318 19.52 9.66 -11.04
CA ASN A 318 20.32 8.79 -10.17
C ASN A 318 19.49 7.75 -9.42
N LEU A 319 18.17 7.75 -9.60
CA LEU A 319 17.29 6.81 -8.92
C LEU A 319 17.63 5.37 -9.35
N ASN A 320 17.97 4.53 -8.37
CA ASN A 320 18.08 3.09 -8.57
C ASN A 320 16.68 2.47 -8.47
N THR A 321 16.20 1.92 -9.58
CA THR A 321 14.88 1.30 -9.70
C THR A 321 14.89 -0.22 -9.56
N ASP A 322 16.03 -0.84 -9.23
CA ASP A 322 16.15 -2.29 -9.04
C ASP A 322 15.85 -2.73 -7.60
N ILE A 323 15.52 -1.79 -6.72
CA ILE A 323 15.26 -2.02 -5.31
C ILE A 323 13.86 -1.50 -4.99
N GLN A 324 13.07 -2.32 -4.29
CA GLN A 324 11.76 -1.89 -3.77
C GLN A 324 11.92 -0.77 -2.75
N ARG A 325 11.18 0.32 -2.93
CA ARG A 325 11.22 1.48 -2.05
C ARG A 325 10.03 2.42 -2.23
N ASN A 326 9.73 3.18 -1.20
CA ASN A 326 8.81 4.32 -1.24
C ASN A 326 9.62 5.62 -1.40
N ILE A 327 9.28 6.43 -2.38
CA ILE A 327 9.95 7.70 -2.67
C ILE A 327 8.99 8.85 -2.82
N VAL A 328 9.49 10.05 -2.55
CA VAL A 328 8.82 11.31 -2.88
C VAL A 328 9.47 11.90 -4.13
N ILE A 329 8.67 12.31 -5.09
CA ILE A 329 9.14 12.86 -6.36
C ILE A 329 8.61 14.29 -6.50
N TYR A 330 9.52 15.21 -6.85
CA TYR A 330 9.27 16.64 -6.91
C TYR A 330 9.23 17.15 -8.33
N HIS A 331 8.16 17.86 -8.68
CA HIS A 331 8.09 18.57 -9.95
C HIS A 331 9.01 19.79 -9.94
N GLN A 332 9.68 20.08 -11.07
CA GLN A 332 10.63 21.19 -11.23
C GLN A 332 10.07 22.55 -10.77
N SER A 333 8.77 22.82 -10.95
CA SER A 333 8.14 24.09 -10.52
C SER A 333 8.13 24.27 -8.98
N LYS A 334 8.30 23.19 -8.21
CA LYS A 334 8.37 23.23 -6.74
C LYS A 334 9.79 23.52 -6.23
N LEU A 335 10.78 23.57 -7.13
CA LEU A 335 12.20 23.76 -6.81
C LEU A 335 12.62 25.23 -6.83
N VAL A 336 11.84 26.07 -7.53
CA VAL A 336 12.18 27.49 -7.76
C VAL A 336 11.84 28.41 -6.60
N ASN A 337 11.04 27.98 -5.63
CA ASN A 337 10.53 28.84 -4.51
C ASN A 337 11.38 28.79 -3.23
N LYS A 338 12.67 28.48 -3.30
CA LYS A 338 13.63 28.64 -2.21
C LYS A 338 14.66 29.72 -2.58
N GLY A 339 14.16 30.94 -2.77
CA GLY A 339 14.94 32.15 -2.88
C GLY A 339 14.57 33.12 -1.77
#